data_3b6175694527080019b93ccb29a7a89d
#
_entry.id   3b6175694527080019b93ccb29a7a89d
#
_cell.length_a   1.000
_cell.length_b   1.000
_cell.length_c   1.000
_cell.angle_alpha   90.00
_cell.angle_beta   90.00
_cell.angle_gamma   90.00
#
_symmetry.space_group_name_H-M   'P 1'
#
loop_
_entity.id
_entity.type
_entity.pdbx_description
1 polymer ?
#
loop_
_entity_poly.entity_id
_entity_poly.type
_entity_poly.pdbx_seq_one_letter_code
_entity_poly.pdbx_strand_id
1 'polypeptide(L)'
;MNTKEWYRAHLRWAVMVEGKEGLRCWEESIYMFLSANHDGAFQHALKIGRREESTHMEGRRGVEKRFAEVVQLDGMGIDLKETQVYWGTQKAEKALPFQHVFKPEEAIPFSVF
;
A
#
# COMPACT_ATOMS: atom_id res chain seq x y z
N MET A 1 6.70 -11.76 -27.85
CA MET A 1 7.60 -11.16 -26.88
C MET A 1 6.81 -10.18 -26.01
N ASN A 2 6.80 -10.40 -24.69
CA ASN A 2 6.05 -9.54 -23.80
C ASN A 2 6.87 -8.30 -23.44
N THR A 3 6.41 -7.15 -23.90
CA THR A 3 7.02 -5.89 -23.53
C THR A 3 6.45 -5.46 -22.17
N LYS A 4 7.36 -5.25 -21.22
CA LYS A 4 6.95 -4.72 -19.92
C LYS A 4 6.71 -3.23 -20.02
N GLU A 5 5.77 -2.75 -19.24
CA GLU A 5 5.51 -1.34 -19.10
C GLU A 5 5.58 -0.93 -17.64
N TRP A 6 5.74 0.37 -17.42
CA TRP A 6 5.78 0.91 -16.08
C TRP A 6 4.37 1.00 -15.51
N TYR A 7 4.27 0.67 -14.21
CA TYR A 7 3.04 0.85 -13.43
C TYR A 7 3.35 1.70 -12.22
N ARG A 8 2.36 2.48 -11.82
CA ARG A 8 2.40 3.26 -10.59
C ARG A 8 1.35 2.66 -9.65
N ALA A 9 1.79 2.24 -8.47
CA ALA A 9 0.92 1.66 -7.46
C ALA A 9 0.90 2.56 -6.22
N HIS A 10 -0.27 3.01 -5.84
CA HIS A 10 -0.48 3.76 -4.60
C HIS A 10 -0.98 2.77 -3.54
N LEU A 11 -0.17 2.55 -2.52
CA LEU A 11 -0.44 1.56 -1.48
C LEU A 11 -0.73 2.26 -0.16
N ARG A 12 -1.55 1.60 0.65
CA ARG A 12 -1.95 2.12 1.96
C ARG A 12 -1.78 1.07 3.04
N TRP A 13 -1.25 1.48 4.17
CA TRP A 13 -1.10 0.66 5.37
C TRP A 13 -1.84 1.32 6.53
N ALA A 14 -2.39 0.47 7.40
CA ALA A 14 -2.94 0.93 8.67
C ALA A 14 -1.85 0.82 9.74
N VAL A 15 -1.68 1.88 10.52
CA VAL A 15 -0.78 1.88 11.67
C VAL A 15 -1.65 1.86 12.93
N MET A 16 -1.52 0.78 13.70
CA MET A 16 -2.35 0.52 14.88
C MET A 16 -1.48 0.43 16.12
N VAL A 17 -1.98 0.93 17.24
CA VAL A 17 -1.27 0.95 18.51
C VAL A 17 -2.05 0.14 19.54
N GLU A 18 -1.35 -0.83 20.17
CA GLU A 18 -1.93 -1.68 21.20
C GLU A 18 -2.42 -0.87 22.39
N GLY A 19 -3.57 -1.24 22.94
CA GLY A 19 -4.13 -0.59 24.13
C GLY A 19 -4.76 0.78 23.89
N LYS A 20 -4.69 1.27 22.66
CA LYS A 20 -5.43 2.44 22.21
C LYS A 20 -6.63 2.00 21.39
N GLU A 21 -7.45 2.95 20.98
CA GLU A 21 -8.68 2.71 20.25
C GLU A 21 -8.45 2.26 18.80
N GLY A 22 -7.41 1.50 18.53
CA GLY A 22 -7.17 0.90 17.23
C GLY A 22 -6.39 1.79 16.29
N LEU A 23 -6.96 2.06 15.12
CA LEU A 23 -6.27 2.72 14.02
C LEU A 23 -5.76 4.11 14.40
N ARG A 24 -4.45 4.32 14.31
CA ARG A 24 -3.80 5.58 14.61
C ARG A 24 -3.75 6.49 13.38
N CYS A 25 -3.32 5.92 12.25
CA CYS A 25 -3.22 6.67 10.99
C CYS A 25 -3.12 5.73 9.81
N TRP A 26 -3.32 6.29 8.64
CA TRP A 26 -3.00 5.64 7.38
C TRP A 26 -1.62 6.11 6.93
N GLU A 27 -0.80 5.18 6.49
CA GLU A 27 0.47 5.49 5.84
C GLU A 27 0.35 5.11 4.38
N GLU A 28 0.80 5.98 3.50
CA GLU A 28 0.66 5.79 2.06
C GLU A 28 1.99 5.96 1.35
N SER A 29 2.21 5.17 0.30
CA SER A 29 3.39 5.27 -0.55
C SER A 29 3.04 4.97 -1.98
N ILE A 30 3.78 5.57 -2.89
CA ILE A 30 3.67 5.28 -4.31
C ILE A 30 4.93 4.58 -4.77
N TYR A 31 4.76 3.43 -5.41
CA TYR A 31 5.84 2.65 -5.99
C TYR A 31 5.69 2.61 -7.50
N MET A 32 6.83 2.57 -8.18
CA MET A 32 6.86 2.39 -9.62
C MET A 32 7.67 1.16 -9.96
N PHE A 33 7.15 0.34 -10.86
CA PHE A 33 7.82 -0.90 -11.25
C PHE A 33 7.37 -1.33 -12.64
N LEU A 34 8.14 -2.24 -13.23
CA LEU A 34 7.82 -2.83 -14.53
C LEU A 34 6.98 -4.09 -14.34
N SER A 35 5.98 -4.27 -15.19
CA SER A 35 5.19 -5.49 -15.23
C SER A 35 4.70 -5.76 -16.66
N ALA A 36 4.43 -7.02 -16.95
CA ALA A 36 3.96 -7.43 -18.26
C ALA A 36 2.50 -7.04 -18.53
N ASN A 37 1.68 -6.98 -17.46
CA ASN A 37 0.26 -6.67 -17.57
C ASN A 37 -0.28 -6.17 -16.24
N HIS A 38 -1.54 -5.75 -16.24
CA HIS A 38 -2.22 -5.20 -15.06
C HIS A 38 -2.31 -6.24 -13.91
N ASP A 39 -2.67 -7.47 -14.23
CA ASP A 39 -2.78 -8.51 -13.21
C ASP A 39 -1.44 -8.78 -12.52
N GLY A 40 -0.38 -8.86 -13.29
CA GLY A 40 0.97 -9.01 -12.76
C GLY A 40 1.39 -7.82 -11.91
N ALA A 41 1.02 -6.62 -12.34
CA ALA A 41 1.28 -5.39 -11.58
C ALA A 41 0.54 -5.41 -10.25
N PHE A 42 -0.72 -5.84 -10.24
CA PHE A 42 -1.50 -5.95 -9.02
C PHE A 42 -0.87 -6.93 -8.03
N GLN A 43 -0.47 -8.11 -8.51
CA GLN A 43 0.20 -9.10 -7.66
C GLN A 43 1.53 -8.58 -7.11
N HIS A 44 2.27 -7.83 -7.93
CA HIS A 44 3.52 -7.20 -7.49
C HIS A 44 3.25 -6.16 -6.39
N ALA A 45 2.21 -5.35 -6.56
CA ALA A 45 1.81 -4.36 -5.56
C ALA A 45 1.43 -5.02 -4.23
N LEU A 46 0.68 -6.13 -4.27
CA LEU A 46 0.35 -6.88 -3.06
C LEU A 46 1.61 -7.39 -2.35
N LYS A 47 2.57 -7.86 -3.13
CA LYS A 47 3.84 -8.35 -2.59
C LYS A 47 4.62 -7.25 -1.88
N ILE A 48 4.71 -6.07 -2.50
CA ILE A 48 5.35 -4.90 -1.88
C ILE A 48 4.63 -4.52 -0.59
N GLY A 49 3.30 -4.46 -0.64
CA GLY A 49 2.51 -4.08 0.52
C GLY A 49 2.75 -4.98 1.72
N ARG A 50 2.78 -6.29 1.51
CA ARG A 50 3.04 -7.25 2.57
C ARG A 50 4.48 -7.24 3.04
N ARG A 51 5.42 -7.03 2.15
CA ARG A 51 6.84 -6.94 2.50
C ARG A 51 7.12 -5.78 3.46
N GLU A 52 6.37 -4.68 3.31
CA GLU A 52 6.57 -3.47 4.11
C GLU A 52 5.75 -3.46 5.41
N GLU A 53 5.07 -4.54 5.72
CA GLU A 53 4.43 -4.69 7.02
C GLU A 53 5.50 -4.79 8.10
N SER A 54 5.20 -4.27 9.29
CA SER A 54 6.14 -4.28 10.40
C SER A 54 5.42 -4.29 11.74
N THR A 55 6.14 -4.73 12.76
CA THR A 55 5.70 -4.68 14.15
C THR A 55 6.87 -4.20 14.99
N HIS A 56 6.64 -3.24 15.84
CA HIS A 56 7.68 -2.74 16.75
C HIS A 56 7.05 -2.26 18.05
N MET A 57 7.90 -1.95 19.03
CA MET A 57 7.44 -1.43 20.31
C MET A 57 7.74 0.07 20.40
N GLU A 58 6.76 0.83 20.85
CA GLU A 58 6.94 2.22 21.26
C GLU A 58 6.68 2.25 22.78
N GLY A 59 7.76 2.30 23.58
CA GLY A 59 7.63 2.15 25.00
C GLY A 59 7.11 0.76 25.36
N ARG A 60 5.94 0.68 26.02
CA ARG A 60 5.31 -0.59 26.40
C ARG A 60 4.19 -1.03 25.47
N ARG A 61 4.00 -0.32 24.37
CA ARG A 61 2.91 -0.61 23.45
C ARG A 61 3.43 -1.15 22.14
N GLY A 62 2.76 -2.18 21.64
CA GLY A 62 3.02 -2.69 20.32
C GLY A 62 2.45 -1.74 19.26
N VAL A 63 3.20 -1.54 18.18
CA VAL A 63 2.74 -0.78 17.02
C VAL A 63 2.83 -1.72 15.82
N GLU A 64 1.72 -1.86 15.11
CA GLU A 64 1.64 -2.68 13.91
C GLU A 64 1.36 -1.81 12.69
N LYS A 65 2.13 -2.05 11.64
CA LYS A 65 1.85 -1.51 10.31
C LYS A 65 1.37 -2.67 9.46
N ARG A 66 0.10 -2.63 9.05
CA ARG A 66 -0.55 -3.70 8.29
C ARG A 66 -1.00 -3.20 6.94
N PHE A 67 -0.70 -3.96 5.90
CA PHE A 67 -1.10 -3.61 4.55
C PHE A 67 -2.62 -3.66 4.41
N ALA A 68 -3.21 -2.54 4.01
CA ALA A 68 -4.66 -2.38 3.91
C ALA A 68 -5.18 -2.58 2.50
N GLU A 69 -4.60 -1.87 1.52
CA GLU A 69 -5.13 -1.93 0.16
C GLU A 69 -4.19 -1.32 -0.88
N VAL A 70 -4.42 -1.72 -2.13
CA VAL A 70 -3.90 -1.00 -3.29
C VAL A 70 -4.96 0.05 -3.63
N VAL A 71 -4.64 1.33 -3.36
CA VAL A 71 -5.60 2.42 -3.55
C VAL A 71 -5.81 2.72 -5.03
N GLN A 72 -4.72 2.68 -5.79
CA GLN A 72 -4.72 3.03 -7.20
C GLN A 72 -3.60 2.28 -7.92
N LEU A 73 -3.86 1.86 -9.14
CA LEU A 73 -2.87 1.17 -9.96
C LEU A 73 -3.04 1.63 -11.40
N ASP A 74 -2.01 2.29 -11.93
CA ASP A 74 -2.04 2.88 -13.27
C ASP A 74 -0.90 2.36 -14.13
N GLY A 75 -1.22 2.01 -15.38
CA GLY A 75 -0.22 1.77 -16.41
C GLY A 75 0.31 3.11 -16.93
N MET A 76 1.62 3.25 -16.97
CA MET A 76 2.31 4.49 -17.32
C MET A 76 3.03 4.42 -18.67
N GLY A 77 2.97 3.28 -19.34
CA GLY A 77 3.66 3.07 -20.60
C GLY A 77 5.09 2.60 -20.44
N ILE A 78 5.81 2.55 -21.54
CA ILE A 78 7.18 2.01 -21.59
C ILE A 78 8.26 3.10 -21.53
N ASP A 79 7.93 4.31 -21.93
CA ASP A 79 8.88 5.43 -21.96
C ASP A 79 8.63 6.38 -20.80
N LEU A 80 9.23 6.06 -19.65
CA LEU A 80 9.10 6.89 -18.47
C LEU A 80 10.39 7.65 -18.25
N LYS A 81 10.33 8.98 -18.39
CA LYS A 81 11.50 9.84 -18.27
C LYS A 81 11.74 10.35 -16.86
N GLU A 82 10.70 10.45 -16.07
CA GLU A 82 10.80 10.91 -14.69
C GLU A 82 9.94 10.05 -13.80
N THR A 83 10.45 9.75 -12.61
CA THR A 83 9.72 9.05 -11.57
C THR A 83 9.48 9.98 -10.40
N GLN A 84 8.23 10.08 -10.02
CA GLN A 84 7.88 10.79 -8.80
C GLN A 84 7.46 9.78 -7.76
N VAL A 85 8.10 9.84 -6.60
CA VAL A 85 7.78 8.99 -5.46
C VAL A 85 7.17 9.86 -4.38
N TYR A 86 6.04 9.42 -3.87
CA TYR A 86 5.35 10.11 -2.79
C TYR A 86 5.24 9.19 -1.59
N TRP A 87 5.44 9.77 -0.42
CA TRP A 87 5.16 9.14 0.86
C TRP A 87 4.43 10.13 1.74
N GLY A 88 3.42 9.68 2.44
CA GLY A 88 2.68 10.54 3.32
C GLY A 88 1.83 9.75 4.31
N THR A 89 1.29 10.46 5.26
CA THR A 89 0.37 9.91 6.24
C THR A 89 -0.90 10.74 6.28
N GLN A 90 -2.00 10.10 6.58
CA GLN A 90 -3.26 10.77 6.80
C GLN A 90 -3.88 10.29 8.10
N LYS A 91 -4.51 11.22 8.84
CA LYS A 91 -5.24 10.84 10.03
C LYS A 91 -6.44 9.99 9.62
N ALA A 92 -6.61 8.87 10.31
CA ALA A 92 -7.74 7.98 10.03
C ALA A 92 -9.02 8.57 10.62
N GLU A 93 -10.09 8.56 9.85
CA GLU A 93 -11.39 9.04 10.29
C GLU A 93 -12.12 8.03 11.17
N LYS A 94 -11.78 6.75 11.00
CA LYS A 94 -12.48 5.66 11.68
C LYS A 94 -11.47 4.76 12.37
N ALA A 95 -11.66 4.55 13.67
CA ALA A 95 -10.82 3.65 14.44
C ALA A 95 -11.10 2.21 14.05
N LEU A 96 -10.05 1.40 14.04
CA LEU A 96 -10.11 -0.05 13.81
C LEU A 96 -9.51 -0.75 15.02
N PRO A 97 -9.99 -1.95 15.37
CA PRO A 97 -9.37 -2.72 16.45
C PRO A 97 -7.91 -3.01 16.16
N PHE A 98 -7.09 -2.98 17.20
CA PHE A 98 -5.70 -3.41 17.08
C PHE A 98 -5.66 -4.86 16.59
N GLN A 99 -4.71 -5.17 15.72
CA GLN A 99 -4.60 -6.46 15.05
C GLN A 99 -5.75 -6.77 14.09
N HIS A 100 -6.40 -5.73 13.58
CA HIS A 100 -7.39 -5.89 12.53
C HIS A 100 -6.77 -6.59 11.31
N VAL A 101 -7.50 -7.54 10.73
CA VAL A 101 -7.04 -8.27 9.55
C VAL A 101 -7.56 -7.59 8.29
N PHE A 102 -6.63 -7.14 7.46
CA PHE A 102 -6.96 -6.56 6.16
C PHE A 102 -6.90 -7.64 5.07
N LYS A 103 -7.72 -7.48 4.07
CA LYS A 103 -7.76 -8.35 2.90
C LYS A 103 -7.50 -7.53 1.65
N PRO A 104 -6.25 -7.11 1.42
CA PRO A 104 -5.92 -6.22 0.31
C PRO A 104 -6.31 -6.77 -1.06
N GLU A 105 -6.30 -8.08 -1.25
CA GLU A 105 -6.66 -8.72 -2.51
C GLU A 105 -8.12 -8.57 -2.86
N GLU A 106 -8.98 -8.21 -1.92
CA GLU A 106 -10.39 -7.93 -2.15
C GLU A 106 -10.64 -6.48 -2.56
N ALA A 107 -9.66 -5.61 -2.36
CA ALA A 107 -9.78 -4.21 -2.72
C ALA A 107 -9.61 -4.04 -4.22
N ILE A 108 -10.54 -3.33 -4.83
CA ILE A 108 -10.47 -3.02 -6.26
C ILE A 108 -9.73 -1.70 -6.41
N PRO A 109 -8.50 -1.69 -6.98
CA PRO A 109 -7.75 -0.45 -7.11
C PRO A 109 -8.46 0.51 -8.07
N PHE A 110 -8.51 1.77 -7.67
CA PHE A 110 -8.99 2.82 -8.54
C PHE A 110 -7.90 3.15 -9.58
N SER A 111 -8.31 3.36 -10.83
CA SER A 111 -7.40 3.75 -11.90
C SER A 111 -8.00 4.89 -12.69
N VAL A 112 -7.16 5.86 -13.07
CA VAL A 112 -7.58 7.01 -13.87
C VAL A 112 -7.24 6.86 -15.36
N PHE A 113 -6.63 5.73 -15.75
CA PHE A 113 -6.24 5.47 -17.13
C PHE A 113 -6.96 4.27 -17.73
#